data_c33052a71fbbfda3ecf7d1c96ac0463c
#
_entry.id   c33052a71fbbfda3ecf7d1c96ac0463c
#
_cell.length_a   1.000
_cell.length_b   1.000
_cell.length_c   1.000
_cell.angle_alpha   90.00
_cell.angle_beta   90.00
_cell.angle_gamma   90.00
#
_symmetry.space_group_name_H-M   'P 1'
#
loop_
_entity.id
_entity.type
_entity.pdbx_description
1 polymer ?
#
loop_
_entity_poly.entity_id
_entity_poly.type
_entity_poly.pdbx_seq_one_letter_code
_entity_poly.pdbx_strand_id
1 'polypeptide(L)'
;LFFRVQNKKHKVDTLFSSQIRVNVAEWKEALSCPEKWMRHQRANFNLHDSLNRIELVVKSEVEGMSFDKSHVEAEILAIANPKKAEAIMKAKREEEERQREEERIKEEQERLIKEGIDAERAKIWNFIDRFCNEIKSGARLNGHDRYAPGTVKAWNSFRKLYDLFDRKHRNTWYDVDRAFVTKFLNFMEKKDYMVTAQNKYLVDLRAIISYAYADGIHNNDRALQYFAKKKIEEKDKAIEIYLTEAELQALYEMPLSGKQEEVRDIFLVGCYTCQRVSDYNDIDKDCFTTTAKGTPVIRLIQKKTRNEVKIPIMNPNLKAICEKY
;
A
#
# COMPACT_ATOMS: atom_id res chain seq x y z
N LEU A 1 -15.98 -35.36 52.79
CA LEU A 1 -14.66 -35.93 53.06
C LEU A 1 -13.61 -35.21 52.20
N PHE A 2 -12.40 -35.11 52.74
CA PHE A 2 -11.27 -34.48 52.07
C PHE A 2 -10.06 -35.43 52.15
N PHE A 3 -9.27 -35.40 51.04
CA PHE A 3 -7.99 -36.08 50.99
C PHE A 3 -6.88 -35.03 51.03
N ARG A 4 -5.97 -35.17 51.99
CA ARG A 4 -4.74 -34.40 52.04
C ARG A 4 -3.62 -35.19 51.42
N VAL A 5 -2.99 -34.62 50.42
CA VAL A 5 -1.89 -35.25 49.68
C VAL A 5 -0.63 -34.50 49.99
N GLN A 6 0.36 -35.19 50.51
CA GLN A 6 1.68 -34.65 50.78
C GLN A 6 2.74 -35.50 50.07
N ASN A 7 3.48 -34.89 49.14
CA ASN A 7 4.62 -35.53 48.53
C ASN A 7 5.84 -34.60 48.63
N LYS A 8 6.76 -34.93 49.53
CA LYS A 8 8.00 -34.13 49.76
C LYS A 8 8.90 -34.09 48.54
N LYS A 9 8.94 -35.13 47.71
CA LYS A 9 9.79 -35.23 46.53
C LYS A 9 9.35 -34.25 45.45
N HIS A 10 8.03 -34.10 45.25
CA HIS A 10 7.43 -33.22 44.25
C HIS A 10 6.90 -31.90 44.85
N LYS A 11 7.17 -31.62 46.15
CA LYS A 11 6.72 -30.40 46.84
C LYS A 11 5.21 -30.17 46.78
N VAL A 12 4.41 -31.25 46.77
CA VAL A 12 2.95 -31.19 46.75
C VAL A 12 2.44 -31.26 48.20
N ASP A 13 1.66 -30.28 48.63
CA ASP A 13 0.83 -30.31 49.84
C ASP A 13 -0.53 -29.69 49.49
N THR A 14 -1.49 -30.51 49.17
CA THR A 14 -2.78 -30.08 48.66
C THR A 14 -3.91 -30.87 49.28
N LEU A 15 -5.05 -30.20 49.48
CA LEU A 15 -6.27 -30.78 49.97
C LEU A 15 -7.28 -30.91 48.84
N PHE A 16 -7.77 -32.12 48.64
CA PHE A 16 -8.83 -32.41 47.66
C PHE A 16 -10.14 -32.71 48.34
N SER A 17 -11.24 -32.17 47.85
CA SER A 17 -12.57 -32.57 48.24
C SER A 17 -12.97 -33.87 47.51
N SER A 18 -13.38 -34.90 48.21
CA SER A 18 -13.91 -36.11 47.62
C SER A 18 -15.26 -35.89 46.92
N GLN A 19 -15.88 -34.73 47.08
CA GLN A 19 -17.27 -34.43 46.68
C GLN A 19 -18.33 -35.37 47.31
N ILE A 20 -17.91 -36.26 48.18
CA ILE A 20 -18.76 -37.24 48.85
C ILE A 20 -19.12 -36.71 50.25
N ARG A 21 -20.41 -36.68 50.58
CA ARG A 21 -20.95 -36.31 51.87
C ARG A 21 -21.29 -37.54 52.69
N VAL A 22 -20.89 -37.53 53.96
CA VAL A 22 -21.22 -38.62 54.91
C VAL A 22 -21.86 -38.04 56.15
N ASN A 23 -22.67 -38.87 56.87
CA ASN A 23 -23.15 -38.52 58.21
C ASN A 23 -21.99 -38.57 59.14
N VAL A 24 -21.70 -37.44 59.78
CA VAL A 24 -20.51 -37.25 60.64
C VAL A 24 -20.59 -38.15 61.89
N ALA A 25 -21.79 -38.35 62.46
CA ALA A 25 -21.98 -39.20 63.66
C ALA A 25 -21.70 -40.68 63.34
N GLU A 26 -22.31 -41.19 62.26
CA GLU A 26 -22.11 -42.57 61.78
C GLU A 26 -20.65 -42.83 61.38
N TRP A 27 -20.02 -41.87 60.75
CA TRP A 27 -18.61 -41.96 60.34
C TRP A 27 -17.66 -42.01 61.55
N LYS A 28 -17.89 -41.16 62.54
CA LYS A 28 -17.12 -41.16 63.77
C LYS A 28 -17.34 -42.48 64.58
N GLU A 29 -18.55 -42.98 64.61
CA GLU A 29 -18.86 -44.27 65.24
C GLU A 29 -18.14 -45.43 64.58
N ALA A 30 -18.20 -45.47 63.20
CA ALA A 30 -17.49 -46.48 62.44
C ALA A 30 -15.97 -46.48 62.71
N LEU A 31 -15.36 -45.32 62.86
CA LEU A 31 -13.92 -45.17 63.11
C LEU A 31 -13.54 -45.57 64.59
N SER A 32 -14.50 -45.79 65.45
CA SER A 32 -14.25 -46.07 66.86
C SER A 32 -13.58 -47.44 67.18
N CYS A 33 -13.80 -48.45 66.32
CA CYS A 33 -13.13 -49.74 66.41
C CYS A 33 -13.15 -50.49 65.07
N PRO A 34 -12.18 -51.40 64.79
CA PRO A 34 -12.09 -52.14 63.52
C PRO A 34 -13.31 -52.92 63.13
N GLU A 35 -14.02 -53.51 64.06
CA GLU A 35 -15.23 -54.30 63.81
C GLU A 35 -16.39 -53.41 63.33
N LYS A 36 -16.57 -52.24 63.89
CA LYS A 36 -17.55 -51.23 63.41
C LYS A 36 -17.18 -50.67 62.04
N TRP A 37 -15.90 -50.49 61.85
CA TRP A 37 -15.44 -50.07 60.49
C TRP A 37 -15.73 -51.09 59.44
N MET A 38 -15.43 -52.37 59.63
CA MET A 38 -15.76 -53.44 58.69
C MET A 38 -17.26 -53.58 58.45
N ARG A 39 -18.06 -53.40 59.50
CA ARG A 39 -19.54 -53.42 59.35
C ARG A 39 -20.01 -52.23 58.51
N HIS A 40 -19.50 -51.04 58.75
CA HIS A 40 -19.81 -49.85 58.00
C HIS A 40 -19.38 -50.00 56.55
N GLN A 41 -18.22 -50.54 56.23
CA GLN A 41 -17.75 -50.83 54.86
C GLN A 41 -18.70 -51.76 54.08
N ARG A 42 -19.17 -52.85 54.78
CA ARG A 42 -20.12 -53.77 54.14
C ARG A 42 -21.48 -53.13 53.93
N ALA A 43 -21.96 -52.34 54.85
CA ALA A 43 -23.25 -51.64 54.72
C ALA A 43 -23.25 -50.54 53.66
N ASN A 44 -22.11 -49.89 53.43
CA ASN A 44 -21.91 -48.73 52.54
C ASN A 44 -20.87 -49.03 51.48
N PHE A 45 -20.95 -50.23 50.84
CA PHE A 45 -19.94 -50.69 49.87
C PHE A 45 -19.66 -49.69 48.76
N ASN A 46 -20.66 -49.12 48.10
CA ASN A 46 -20.49 -48.16 46.99
C ASN A 46 -19.78 -46.90 47.43
N LEU A 47 -19.99 -46.42 48.67
CA LEU A 47 -19.32 -45.29 49.24
C LEU A 47 -17.83 -45.58 49.40
N HIS A 48 -17.47 -46.70 50.03
CA HIS A 48 -16.08 -47.09 50.25
C HIS A 48 -15.36 -47.44 48.93
N ASP A 49 -16.04 -48.06 47.97
CA ASP A 49 -15.48 -48.28 46.65
C ASP A 49 -15.11 -46.98 45.95
N SER A 50 -16.03 -45.99 45.96
CA SER A 50 -15.74 -44.66 45.41
C SER A 50 -14.58 -43.97 46.10
N LEU A 51 -14.49 -44.05 47.43
CA LEU A 51 -13.37 -43.45 48.17
C LEU A 51 -12.03 -44.15 47.85
N ASN A 52 -12.00 -45.46 47.75
CA ASN A 52 -10.80 -46.22 47.36
C ASN A 52 -10.34 -45.86 45.95
N ARG A 53 -11.28 -45.72 45.00
CA ARG A 53 -10.98 -45.31 43.62
C ARG A 53 -10.40 -43.90 43.55
N ILE A 54 -10.98 -42.96 44.31
CA ILE A 54 -10.45 -41.61 44.42
C ILE A 54 -9.03 -41.63 45.01
N GLU A 55 -8.80 -42.44 46.06
CA GLU A 55 -7.47 -42.57 46.66
C GLU A 55 -6.45 -43.11 45.66
N LEU A 56 -6.81 -44.08 44.82
CA LEU A 56 -5.94 -44.63 43.80
C LEU A 56 -5.60 -43.57 42.74
N VAL A 57 -6.59 -42.80 42.24
CA VAL A 57 -6.38 -41.71 41.29
C VAL A 57 -5.43 -40.68 41.87
N VAL A 58 -5.66 -40.22 43.10
CA VAL A 58 -4.81 -39.24 43.77
C VAL A 58 -3.38 -39.75 43.93
N LYS A 59 -3.21 -41.02 44.32
CA LYS A 59 -1.88 -41.63 44.48
C LYS A 59 -1.14 -41.74 43.14
N SER A 60 -1.80 -42.22 42.11
CA SER A 60 -1.17 -42.40 40.79
C SER A 60 -0.68 -41.07 40.20
N GLU A 61 -1.45 -40.00 40.34
CA GLU A 61 -1.09 -38.68 39.85
C GLU A 61 0.05 -38.05 40.65
N VAL A 62 0.08 -38.26 41.96
CA VAL A 62 1.15 -37.75 42.83
C VAL A 62 2.49 -38.46 42.63
N GLU A 63 2.46 -39.73 42.23
CA GLU A 63 3.65 -40.52 41.87
C GLU A 63 4.13 -40.22 40.44
N GLY A 64 3.33 -39.59 39.58
CA GLY A 64 3.66 -39.22 38.23
C GLY A 64 4.68 -38.07 38.11
N MET A 65 5.22 -37.87 36.92
CA MET A 65 6.24 -36.83 36.67
C MET A 65 5.67 -35.40 36.65
N SER A 66 4.38 -35.22 36.39
CA SER A 66 3.70 -33.92 36.33
C SER A 66 2.38 -33.99 37.09
N PHE A 67 2.27 -33.21 38.14
CA PHE A 67 1.05 -33.14 38.96
C PHE A 67 0.14 -32.03 38.42
N ASP A 68 -1.04 -32.42 37.88
CA ASP A 68 -2.09 -31.48 37.47
C ASP A 68 -3.29 -31.59 38.43
N LYS A 69 -3.44 -30.56 39.27
CA LYS A 69 -4.55 -30.46 40.21
C LYS A 69 -5.92 -30.48 39.54
N SER A 70 -6.05 -29.82 38.37
CA SER A 70 -7.33 -29.72 37.66
C SER A 70 -7.74 -31.06 37.08
N HIS A 71 -6.79 -31.87 36.63
CA HIS A 71 -7.04 -33.24 36.19
C HIS A 71 -7.54 -34.14 37.31
N VAL A 72 -6.86 -34.10 38.46
CA VAL A 72 -7.27 -34.85 39.65
C VAL A 72 -8.67 -34.45 40.09
N GLU A 73 -8.99 -33.17 40.13
CA GLU A 73 -10.33 -32.69 40.52
C GLU A 73 -11.42 -33.16 39.54
N ALA A 74 -11.13 -33.22 38.25
CA ALA A 74 -12.05 -33.73 37.23
C ALA A 74 -12.30 -35.23 37.37
N GLU A 75 -11.25 -36.04 37.63
CA GLU A 75 -11.37 -37.47 37.87
C GLU A 75 -12.15 -37.78 39.16
N ILE A 76 -11.87 -37.03 40.24
CA ILE A 76 -12.64 -37.15 41.51
C ILE A 76 -14.12 -36.86 41.23
N LEU A 77 -14.43 -35.82 40.46
CA LEU A 77 -15.80 -35.48 40.12
C LEU A 77 -16.48 -36.59 39.31
N ALA A 78 -15.75 -37.18 38.34
CA ALA A 78 -16.26 -38.30 37.51
C ALA A 78 -16.60 -39.53 38.36
N ILE A 79 -15.84 -39.83 39.41
CA ILE A 79 -16.11 -40.92 40.33
C ILE A 79 -17.27 -40.57 41.29
N ALA A 80 -17.27 -39.40 41.89
CA ALA A 80 -18.23 -38.98 42.91
C ALA A 80 -19.61 -38.60 42.33
N ASN A 81 -19.64 -37.99 41.14
CA ASN A 81 -20.87 -37.57 40.48
C ASN A 81 -20.74 -37.61 38.96
N PRO A 82 -20.86 -38.80 38.35
CA PRO A 82 -20.63 -38.99 36.91
C PRO A 82 -21.57 -38.15 36.04
N LYS A 83 -22.82 -37.96 36.42
CA LYS A 83 -23.76 -37.11 35.65
C LYS A 83 -23.36 -35.68 35.57
N LYS A 84 -22.82 -35.12 36.67
CA LYS A 84 -22.33 -33.74 36.70
C LYS A 84 -21.02 -33.59 35.94
N ALA A 85 -20.13 -34.56 36.01
CA ALA A 85 -18.88 -34.57 35.23
C ALA A 85 -19.18 -34.62 33.75
N GLU A 86 -20.08 -35.45 33.28
CA GLU A 86 -20.51 -35.58 31.88
C GLU A 86 -21.11 -34.26 31.38
N ALA A 87 -21.99 -33.62 32.17
CA ALA A 87 -22.56 -32.32 31.78
C ALA A 87 -21.48 -31.20 31.62
N ILE A 88 -20.48 -31.16 32.52
CA ILE A 88 -19.36 -30.20 32.41
C ILE A 88 -18.51 -30.47 31.17
N MET A 89 -18.19 -31.74 30.91
CA MET A 89 -17.41 -32.13 29.71
C MET A 89 -18.14 -31.81 28.43
N LYS A 90 -19.47 -32.03 28.39
CA LYS A 90 -20.30 -31.68 27.25
C LYS A 90 -20.31 -30.17 27.01
N ALA A 91 -20.54 -29.37 28.06
CA ALA A 91 -20.54 -27.92 27.99
C ALA A 91 -19.16 -27.38 27.53
N LYS A 92 -18.06 -27.97 27.97
CA LYS A 92 -16.71 -27.61 27.54
C LYS A 92 -16.46 -27.91 26.07
N ARG A 93 -16.91 -29.06 25.58
CA ARG A 93 -16.82 -29.43 24.14
C ARG A 93 -17.62 -28.47 23.27
N GLU A 94 -18.86 -28.16 23.66
CA GLU A 94 -19.71 -27.20 22.94
C GLU A 94 -19.09 -25.81 22.88
N GLU A 95 -18.43 -25.38 23.97
CA GLU A 95 -17.70 -24.10 24.01
C GLU A 95 -16.46 -24.12 23.10
N GLU A 96 -15.66 -25.18 23.13
CA GLU A 96 -14.50 -25.34 22.26
C GLU A 96 -14.90 -25.39 20.77
N GLU A 97 -16.00 -26.09 20.44
CA GLU A 97 -16.52 -26.13 19.07
C GLU A 97 -17.01 -24.74 18.62
N ARG A 98 -17.68 -24.00 19.50
CA ARG A 98 -18.13 -22.64 19.20
C ARG A 98 -16.93 -21.71 18.95
N GLN A 99 -15.90 -21.77 19.78
CA GLN A 99 -14.68 -20.94 19.61
C GLN A 99 -13.96 -21.28 18.29
N ARG A 100 -13.83 -22.56 17.93
CA ARG A 100 -13.24 -22.98 16.66
C ARG A 100 -14.05 -22.49 15.45
N GLU A 101 -15.37 -22.50 15.55
CA GLU A 101 -16.23 -22.03 14.46
C GLU A 101 -16.14 -20.49 14.31
N GLU A 102 -16.11 -19.76 15.44
CA GLU A 102 -15.91 -18.29 15.42
C GLU A 102 -14.54 -17.93 14.82
N GLU A 103 -13.48 -18.67 15.15
CA GLU A 103 -12.15 -18.48 14.59
C GLU A 103 -12.12 -18.74 13.06
N ARG A 104 -12.75 -19.82 12.60
CA ARG A 104 -12.90 -20.14 11.18
C ARG A 104 -13.63 -19.03 10.40
N ILE A 105 -14.74 -18.54 10.95
CA ILE A 105 -15.51 -17.45 10.33
C ILE A 105 -14.64 -16.18 10.21
N LYS A 106 -13.87 -15.86 11.24
CA LYS A 106 -12.97 -14.71 11.23
C LYS A 106 -11.86 -14.84 10.18
N GLU A 107 -11.20 -16.00 10.11
CA GLU A 107 -10.17 -16.27 9.10
C GLU A 107 -10.74 -16.18 7.67
N GLU A 108 -11.93 -16.70 7.43
CA GLU A 108 -12.61 -16.63 6.13
C GLU A 108 -12.93 -15.17 5.76
N GLN A 109 -13.43 -14.37 6.71
CA GLN A 109 -13.69 -12.95 6.47
C GLN A 109 -12.41 -12.17 6.14
N GLU A 110 -11.31 -12.42 6.86
CA GLU A 110 -10.02 -11.80 6.60
C GLU A 110 -9.48 -12.19 5.20
N ARG A 111 -9.66 -13.45 4.78
CA ARG A 111 -9.30 -13.91 3.45
C ARG A 111 -10.09 -13.19 2.36
N LEU A 112 -11.42 -13.09 2.48
CA LEU A 112 -12.27 -12.39 1.52
C LEU A 112 -11.95 -10.91 1.40
N ILE A 113 -11.66 -10.24 2.52
CA ILE A 113 -11.22 -8.84 2.53
C ILE A 113 -9.89 -8.70 1.79
N LYS A 114 -8.93 -9.57 2.06
CA LYS A 114 -7.61 -9.55 1.41
C LYS A 114 -7.72 -9.78 -0.10
N GLU A 115 -8.50 -10.78 -0.53
CA GLU A 115 -8.75 -11.05 -1.96
C GLU A 115 -9.40 -9.84 -2.65
N GLY A 116 -10.35 -9.17 -2.00
CA GLY A 116 -10.97 -7.94 -2.51
C GLY A 116 -9.97 -6.79 -2.67
N ILE A 117 -9.10 -6.58 -1.70
CA ILE A 117 -8.03 -5.57 -1.75
C ILE A 117 -7.03 -5.89 -2.89
N ASP A 118 -6.65 -7.14 -3.06
CA ASP A 118 -5.72 -7.56 -4.10
C ASP A 118 -6.33 -7.39 -5.49
N ALA A 119 -7.61 -7.68 -5.66
CA ALA A 119 -8.35 -7.44 -6.91
C ALA A 119 -8.39 -5.96 -7.29
N GLU A 120 -8.61 -5.05 -6.33
CA GLU A 120 -8.60 -3.61 -6.58
C GLU A 120 -7.17 -3.10 -6.88
N ARG A 121 -6.15 -3.62 -6.20
CA ARG A 121 -4.73 -3.31 -6.49
C ARG A 121 -4.28 -3.77 -7.87
N ALA A 122 -4.86 -4.86 -8.36
CA ALA A 122 -4.55 -5.38 -9.68
C ALA A 122 -4.96 -4.45 -10.82
N LYS A 123 -5.89 -3.52 -10.62
CA LYS A 123 -6.39 -2.59 -11.64
C LYS A 123 -5.39 -1.48 -11.95
N ILE A 124 -5.07 -1.32 -13.23
CA ILE A 124 -4.15 -0.29 -13.72
C ILE A 124 -4.67 1.12 -13.40
N TRP A 125 -5.97 1.35 -13.57
CA TRP A 125 -6.60 2.63 -13.27
C TRP A 125 -6.38 3.10 -11.84
N ASN A 126 -6.55 2.24 -10.87
CA ASN A 126 -6.42 2.58 -9.46
C ASN A 126 -5.01 3.08 -9.12
N PHE A 127 -4.01 2.49 -9.76
CA PHE A 127 -2.63 2.98 -9.62
C PHE A 127 -2.42 4.33 -10.30
N ILE A 128 -2.91 4.52 -11.53
CA ILE A 128 -2.80 5.79 -12.26
C ILE A 128 -3.45 6.92 -11.46
N ASP A 129 -4.65 6.70 -10.94
CA ASP A 129 -5.37 7.69 -10.15
C ASP A 129 -4.62 8.05 -8.87
N ARG A 130 -4.18 7.05 -8.13
CA ARG A 130 -3.35 7.22 -6.94
C ARG A 130 -2.05 7.97 -7.25
N PHE A 131 -1.30 7.54 -8.26
CA PHE A 131 -0.05 8.16 -8.69
C PHE A 131 -0.25 9.66 -9.01
N CYS A 132 -1.27 10.00 -9.79
CA CYS A 132 -1.57 11.39 -10.13
C CYS A 132 -1.95 12.24 -8.91
N ASN A 133 -2.65 11.67 -7.94
CA ASN A 133 -2.97 12.36 -6.69
C ASN A 133 -1.75 12.53 -5.79
N GLU A 134 -0.88 11.53 -5.69
CA GLU A 134 0.38 11.57 -4.94
C GLU A 134 1.35 12.63 -5.47
N ILE A 135 1.56 12.70 -6.79
CA ILE A 135 2.45 13.72 -7.38
C ILE A 135 1.88 15.14 -7.25
N LYS A 136 0.54 15.29 -7.30
CA LYS A 136 -0.13 16.58 -7.12
C LYS A 136 -0.02 17.09 -5.69
N SER A 137 -0.20 16.22 -4.70
CA SER A 137 -0.07 16.57 -3.27
C SER A 137 1.38 16.75 -2.82
N GLY A 138 2.34 16.16 -3.55
CA GLY A 138 3.75 16.07 -3.17
C GLY A 138 4.06 14.88 -2.26
N ALA A 139 3.14 13.94 -2.11
CA ALA A 139 3.38 12.69 -1.39
C ALA A 139 4.37 11.78 -2.14
N ARG A 140 4.40 11.87 -3.47
CA ARG A 140 5.39 11.21 -4.32
C ARG A 140 6.34 12.27 -4.89
N LEU A 141 7.64 12.04 -4.71
CA LEU A 141 8.70 12.93 -5.18
C LEU A 141 9.37 12.38 -6.45
N ASN A 142 9.98 13.27 -7.23
CA ASN A 142 10.90 12.94 -8.31
C ASN A 142 12.34 13.08 -7.79
N GLY A 143 12.94 11.97 -7.37
CA GLY A 143 14.14 12.02 -6.56
C GLY A 143 13.85 12.66 -5.20
N HIS A 144 14.44 13.83 -4.93
CA HIS A 144 14.23 14.58 -3.68
C HIS A 144 13.28 15.78 -3.84
N ASP A 145 12.85 16.09 -5.08
CA ASP A 145 12.06 17.27 -5.38
C ASP A 145 10.60 16.94 -5.69
N ARG A 146 9.73 17.93 -5.54
CA ARG A 146 8.37 17.84 -6.03
C ARG A 146 8.34 17.83 -7.56
N TYR A 147 7.36 17.13 -8.13
CA TYR A 147 7.13 17.21 -9.57
C TYR A 147 6.79 18.63 -10.00
N ALA A 148 7.44 19.10 -11.08
CA ALA A 148 7.12 20.40 -11.65
C ALA A 148 5.64 20.49 -12.09
N PRO A 149 5.00 21.66 -11.96
CA PRO A 149 3.58 21.83 -12.32
C PRO A 149 3.24 21.38 -13.74
N GLY A 150 4.14 21.62 -14.70
CA GLY A 150 4.00 21.14 -16.09
C GLY A 150 3.97 19.62 -16.20
N THR A 151 4.79 18.93 -15.40
CA THR A 151 4.82 17.45 -15.35
C THR A 151 3.53 16.89 -14.73
N VAL A 152 3.05 17.50 -13.64
CA VAL A 152 1.76 17.13 -13.02
C VAL A 152 0.61 17.31 -14.03
N LYS A 153 0.61 18.41 -14.81
CA LYS A 153 -0.38 18.64 -15.88
C LYS A 153 -0.31 17.56 -16.96
N ALA A 154 0.89 17.16 -17.37
CA ALA A 154 1.10 16.11 -18.38
C ALA A 154 0.56 14.76 -17.89
N TRP A 155 0.83 14.35 -16.65
CA TRP A 155 0.30 13.13 -16.04
C TRP A 155 -1.22 13.14 -15.90
N ASN A 156 -1.82 14.28 -15.55
CA ASN A 156 -3.27 14.42 -15.55
C ASN A 156 -3.88 14.29 -16.95
N SER A 157 -3.18 14.72 -18.00
CA SER A 157 -3.63 14.51 -19.39
C SER A 157 -3.57 13.03 -19.77
N PHE A 158 -2.51 12.31 -19.37
CA PHE A 158 -2.42 10.86 -19.54
C PHE A 158 -3.54 10.13 -18.78
N ARG A 159 -3.80 10.49 -17.50
CA ARG A 159 -4.89 9.93 -16.70
C ARG A 159 -6.23 10.04 -17.41
N LYS A 160 -6.56 11.22 -17.96
CA LYS A 160 -7.80 11.44 -18.73
C LYS A 160 -7.86 10.57 -19.98
N LEU A 161 -6.75 10.43 -20.70
CA LEU A 161 -6.68 9.56 -21.88
C LEU A 161 -6.92 8.09 -21.50
N TYR A 162 -6.29 7.63 -20.42
CA TYR A 162 -6.43 6.24 -19.98
C TYR A 162 -7.85 5.95 -19.50
N ASP A 163 -8.50 6.88 -18.80
CA ASP A 163 -9.92 6.79 -18.42
C ASP A 163 -10.84 6.62 -19.63
N LEU A 164 -10.56 7.33 -20.72
CA LEU A 164 -11.30 7.18 -21.97
C LEU A 164 -11.05 5.83 -22.65
N PHE A 165 -9.85 5.27 -22.52
CA PHE A 165 -9.50 3.96 -23.05
C PHE A 165 -10.12 2.82 -22.26
N ASP A 166 -10.06 2.89 -20.93
CA ASP A 166 -10.59 1.89 -20.00
C ASP A 166 -11.71 2.46 -19.11
N ARG A 167 -12.81 2.87 -19.73
CA ARG A 167 -13.96 3.49 -19.04
C ARG A 167 -14.60 2.65 -17.96
N LYS A 168 -14.41 1.33 -17.99
CA LYS A 168 -14.95 0.40 -16.99
C LYS A 168 -13.94 0.01 -15.94
N HIS A 169 -12.70 0.53 -16.05
CA HIS A 169 -11.59 0.28 -15.13
C HIS A 169 -11.39 -1.22 -14.87
N ARG A 170 -11.37 -2.03 -15.94
CA ARG A 170 -11.29 -3.50 -15.86
C ARG A 170 -9.90 -4.04 -16.17
N ASN A 171 -9.06 -3.28 -16.87
CA ASN A 171 -7.73 -3.73 -17.24
C ASN A 171 -6.85 -3.89 -16.01
N THR A 172 -6.20 -5.05 -15.92
CA THR A 172 -5.27 -5.40 -14.87
C THR A 172 -3.84 -5.44 -15.39
N TRP A 173 -2.86 -5.52 -14.49
CA TRP A 173 -1.45 -5.65 -14.88
C TRP A 173 -1.17 -6.93 -15.66
N TYR A 174 -1.98 -7.98 -15.48
CA TYR A 174 -1.84 -9.27 -16.16
C TYR A 174 -2.39 -9.25 -17.60
N ASP A 175 -3.24 -8.27 -17.93
CA ASP A 175 -3.74 -8.05 -19.29
C ASP A 175 -2.71 -7.35 -20.19
N VAL A 176 -1.61 -6.82 -19.62
CA VAL A 176 -0.60 -6.06 -20.35
C VAL A 176 0.28 -7.02 -21.15
N ASP A 177 -0.10 -7.21 -22.39
CA ASP A 177 0.59 -7.96 -23.43
C ASP A 177 0.69 -7.16 -24.74
N ARG A 178 1.15 -7.80 -25.80
CA ARG A 178 1.23 -7.19 -27.14
C ARG A 178 -0.16 -6.74 -27.65
N ALA A 179 -1.19 -7.54 -27.39
CA ALA A 179 -2.55 -7.23 -27.86
C ALA A 179 -3.11 -6.02 -27.12
N PHE A 180 -2.86 -5.88 -25.83
CA PHE A 180 -3.21 -4.72 -25.04
C PHE A 180 -2.57 -3.43 -25.59
N VAL A 181 -1.25 -3.45 -25.83
CA VAL A 181 -0.53 -2.29 -26.38
C VAL A 181 -1.06 -1.93 -27.76
N THR A 182 -1.35 -2.93 -28.60
CA THR A 182 -1.96 -2.71 -29.92
C THR A 182 -3.35 -2.07 -29.79
N LYS A 183 -4.18 -2.54 -28.86
CA LYS A 183 -5.51 -1.93 -28.59
C LYS A 183 -5.39 -0.47 -28.14
N PHE A 184 -4.42 -0.16 -27.29
CA PHE A 184 -4.17 1.20 -26.82
C PHE A 184 -3.74 2.12 -27.97
N LEU A 185 -2.84 1.67 -28.84
CA LEU A 185 -2.42 2.42 -30.03
C LEU A 185 -3.57 2.63 -31.00
N ASN A 186 -4.35 1.59 -31.32
CA ASN A 186 -5.51 1.68 -32.21
C ASN A 186 -6.60 2.61 -31.64
N PHE A 187 -6.77 2.63 -30.31
CA PHE A 187 -7.69 3.57 -29.67
C PHE A 187 -7.26 5.03 -29.90
N MET A 188 -5.97 5.34 -29.75
CA MET A 188 -5.44 6.68 -30.00
C MET A 188 -5.53 7.07 -31.47
N GLU A 189 -5.27 6.12 -32.38
CA GLU A 189 -5.39 6.34 -33.82
C GLU A 189 -6.83 6.67 -34.21
N LYS A 190 -7.81 5.92 -33.69
CA LYS A 190 -9.25 6.21 -33.91
C LYS A 190 -9.72 7.54 -33.31
N LYS A 191 -8.93 8.16 -32.48
CA LYS A 191 -9.15 9.47 -31.88
C LYS A 191 -8.31 10.57 -32.55
N ASP A 192 -7.71 10.26 -33.71
CA ASP A 192 -6.89 11.15 -34.49
C ASP A 192 -5.68 11.75 -33.78
N TYR A 193 -5.11 10.99 -32.81
CA TYR A 193 -3.86 11.40 -32.18
C TYR A 193 -2.68 11.24 -33.14
N MET A 194 -1.90 12.29 -33.31
CA MET A 194 -0.66 12.24 -34.08
C MET A 194 0.32 11.19 -33.55
N VAL A 195 1.15 10.61 -34.42
CA VAL A 195 2.14 9.57 -34.06
C VAL A 195 3.07 10.03 -32.93
N THR A 196 3.45 11.30 -32.92
CA THR A 196 4.28 11.89 -31.83
C THR A 196 3.58 11.84 -30.47
N ALA A 197 2.28 12.15 -30.42
CA ALA A 197 1.45 12.07 -29.21
C ALA A 197 1.21 10.62 -28.79
N GLN A 198 0.95 9.72 -29.75
CA GLN A 198 0.82 8.28 -29.49
C GLN A 198 2.10 7.72 -28.83
N ASN A 199 3.27 8.06 -29.37
CA ASN A 199 4.56 7.67 -28.84
C ASN A 199 4.80 8.22 -27.42
N LYS A 200 4.40 9.46 -27.17
CA LYS A 200 4.49 10.05 -25.82
C LYS A 200 3.64 9.27 -24.81
N TYR A 201 2.37 9.05 -25.10
CA TYR A 201 1.47 8.34 -24.20
C TYR A 201 1.84 6.86 -24.02
N LEU A 202 2.45 6.25 -25.04
CA LEU A 202 3.01 4.92 -24.95
C LEU A 202 4.18 4.86 -23.94
N VAL A 203 5.03 5.88 -23.92
CA VAL A 203 6.10 6.04 -22.95
C VAL A 203 5.53 6.28 -21.55
N ASP A 204 4.50 7.12 -21.42
CA ASP A 204 3.84 7.40 -20.15
C ASP A 204 3.21 6.11 -19.58
N LEU A 205 2.53 5.30 -20.41
CA LEU A 205 1.97 4.01 -19.99
C LEU A 205 3.06 3.04 -19.52
N ARG A 206 4.15 2.92 -20.27
CA ARG A 206 5.31 2.12 -19.87
C ARG A 206 5.89 2.57 -18.54
N ALA A 207 5.98 3.88 -18.31
CA ALA A 207 6.50 4.43 -17.04
C ALA A 207 5.57 4.09 -15.86
N ILE A 208 4.24 4.17 -16.03
CA ILE A 208 3.27 3.74 -15.00
C ILE A 208 3.45 2.27 -14.65
N ILE A 209 3.61 1.39 -15.65
CA ILE A 209 3.84 -0.03 -15.41
C ILE A 209 5.15 -0.24 -14.66
N SER A 210 6.22 0.46 -15.04
CA SER A 210 7.50 0.40 -14.33
C SER A 210 7.41 0.89 -12.89
N TYR A 211 6.67 1.97 -12.62
CA TYR A 211 6.48 2.48 -11.27
C TYR A 211 5.66 1.51 -10.41
N ALA A 212 4.59 0.95 -10.96
CA ALA A 212 3.79 -0.04 -10.26
C ALA A 212 4.59 -1.33 -9.94
N TYR A 213 5.46 -1.75 -10.86
CA TYR A 213 6.38 -2.87 -10.64
C TYR A 213 7.38 -2.56 -9.51
N ALA A 214 8.01 -1.38 -9.55
CA ALA A 214 8.95 -0.93 -8.52
C ALA A 214 8.29 -0.76 -7.15
N ASP A 215 7.02 -0.35 -7.11
CA ASP A 215 6.23 -0.24 -5.88
C ASP A 215 5.70 -1.61 -5.37
N GLY A 216 6.03 -2.73 -6.05
CA GLY A 216 5.59 -4.09 -5.66
C GLY A 216 4.09 -4.34 -5.86
N ILE A 217 3.43 -3.57 -6.74
CA ILE A 217 1.98 -3.72 -7.01
C ILE A 217 1.71 -4.91 -7.95
N HIS A 218 2.64 -5.23 -8.83
CA HIS A 218 2.57 -6.40 -9.71
C HIS A 218 3.96 -6.99 -9.97
N ASN A 219 4.00 -8.21 -10.48
CA ASN A 219 5.22 -8.94 -10.82
C ASN A 219 5.29 -9.34 -12.31
N ASN A 220 4.49 -8.71 -13.18
CA ASN A 220 4.51 -8.96 -14.62
C ASN A 220 5.72 -8.26 -15.27
N ASP A 221 6.88 -8.91 -15.27
CA ASP A 221 8.13 -8.44 -15.87
C ASP A 221 8.07 -8.35 -17.41
N ARG A 222 7.23 -9.20 -18.03
CA ARG A 222 7.05 -9.22 -19.50
C ARG A 222 6.31 -8.01 -20.02
N ALA A 223 5.51 -7.36 -19.17
CA ALA A 223 4.73 -6.18 -19.55
C ALA A 223 5.57 -5.07 -20.22
N LEU A 224 6.83 -4.91 -19.80
CA LEU A 224 7.71 -3.84 -20.32
C LEU A 224 8.31 -4.12 -21.71
N GLN A 225 8.14 -5.31 -22.28
CA GLN A 225 8.76 -5.73 -23.53
C GLN A 225 8.04 -5.21 -24.79
N TYR A 226 6.79 -4.77 -24.68
CA TYR A 226 5.91 -4.50 -25.84
C TYR A 226 5.82 -3.02 -26.25
N PHE A 227 6.58 -2.12 -25.64
CA PHE A 227 6.46 -0.66 -25.81
C PHE A 227 7.42 -0.07 -26.84
N ALA A 228 7.47 -0.67 -28.03
CA ALA A 228 8.21 -0.10 -29.14
C ALA A 228 7.48 1.14 -29.71
N LYS A 229 8.20 2.24 -29.89
CA LYS A 229 7.67 3.47 -30.50
C LYS A 229 7.36 3.24 -31.98
N LYS A 230 6.28 3.86 -32.47
CA LYS A 230 6.02 3.97 -33.92
C LYS A 230 7.08 4.84 -34.57
N LYS A 231 7.53 4.45 -35.77
CA LYS A 231 8.41 5.29 -36.59
C LYS A 231 7.67 6.56 -36.97
N ILE A 232 8.30 7.71 -36.78
CA ILE A 232 7.78 9.01 -37.24
C ILE A 232 8.21 9.17 -38.70
N GLU A 233 7.26 9.24 -39.61
CA GLU A 233 7.48 9.51 -41.02
C GLU A 233 7.46 11.01 -41.30
N GLU A 234 7.89 11.43 -42.48
CA GLU A 234 7.92 12.86 -42.85
C GLU A 234 6.54 13.52 -42.80
N LYS A 235 5.48 12.78 -43.18
CA LYS A 235 4.08 13.23 -43.10
C LYS A 235 3.58 13.47 -41.67
N ASP A 236 4.25 12.85 -40.64
CA ASP A 236 3.90 12.95 -39.24
C ASP A 236 4.60 14.13 -38.53
N LYS A 237 5.53 14.78 -39.23
CA LYS A 237 6.24 15.95 -38.74
C LYS A 237 5.37 17.20 -38.88
N ALA A 238 5.40 18.04 -37.82
CA ALA A 238 4.77 19.34 -37.94
C ALA A 238 5.54 20.20 -38.97
N ILE A 239 4.82 21.00 -39.75
CA ILE A 239 5.43 22.00 -40.59
C ILE A 239 6.06 23.06 -39.67
N GLU A 240 7.37 23.21 -39.75
CA GLU A 240 8.08 24.22 -38.96
C GLU A 240 7.92 25.57 -39.70
N ILE A 241 7.24 26.51 -39.03
CA ILE A 241 7.08 27.88 -39.50
C ILE A 241 8.08 28.74 -38.71
N TYR A 242 8.91 29.48 -39.42
CA TYR A 242 9.87 30.41 -38.81
C TYR A 242 9.81 31.76 -39.55
N LEU A 243 10.21 32.82 -38.89
CA LEU A 243 10.37 34.14 -39.50
C LEU A 243 11.81 34.31 -39.97
N THR A 244 11.93 34.82 -41.20
CA THR A 244 13.23 35.21 -41.75
C THR A 244 13.74 36.50 -41.13
N GLU A 245 15.03 36.79 -41.29
CA GLU A 245 15.60 38.06 -40.77
C GLU A 245 14.90 39.31 -41.36
N ALA A 246 14.50 39.26 -42.65
CA ALA A 246 13.75 40.35 -43.31
C ALA A 246 12.37 40.55 -42.66
N GLU A 247 11.68 39.46 -42.31
CA GLU A 247 10.38 39.54 -41.65
C GLU A 247 10.50 40.02 -40.18
N LEU A 248 11.57 39.64 -39.46
CA LEU A 248 11.87 40.19 -38.16
C LEU A 248 12.20 41.69 -38.20
N GLN A 249 12.90 42.13 -39.25
CA GLN A 249 13.21 43.55 -39.45
C GLN A 249 11.92 44.34 -39.79
N ALA A 250 11.05 43.81 -40.68
CA ALA A 250 9.79 44.45 -40.97
C ALA A 250 8.86 44.53 -39.76
N LEU A 251 8.87 43.50 -38.91
CA LEU A 251 8.12 43.51 -37.64
C LEU A 251 8.64 44.57 -36.65
N TYR A 252 9.97 44.72 -36.56
CA TYR A 252 10.61 45.75 -35.73
C TYR A 252 10.22 47.17 -36.20
N GLU A 253 10.23 47.44 -37.49
CA GLU A 253 9.93 48.73 -38.10
C GLU A 253 8.42 49.05 -38.14
N MET A 254 7.56 48.10 -37.82
CA MET A 254 6.12 48.31 -37.84
C MET A 254 5.72 49.41 -36.84
N PRO A 255 4.95 50.44 -37.28
CA PRO A 255 4.56 51.57 -36.46
C PRO A 255 3.45 51.17 -35.48
N LEU A 256 3.85 50.58 -34.37
CA LEU A 256 2.97 50.18 -33.27
C LEU A 256 3.18 51.13 -32.06
N SER A 257 2.17 51.20 -31.20
CA SER A 257 2.27 52.04 -29.98
C SER A 257 1.59 51.32 -28.79
N GLY A 258 2.03 51.74 -27.59
CA GLY A 258 1.48 51.24 -26.32
C GLY A 258 1.65 49.71 -26.20
N LYS A 259 0.60 49.02 -25.75
CA LYS A 259 0.67 47.58 -25.46
C LYS A 259 1.05 46.71 -26.67
N GLN A 260 0.68 47.11 -27.89
CA GLN A 260 1.02 46.36 -29.08
C GLN A 260 2.53 46.44 -29.38
N GLU A 261 3.11 47.62 -29.20
CA GLU A 261 4.56 47.81 -29.30
C GLU A 261 5.33 46.99 -28.27
N GLU A 262 4.87 47.00 -27.01
CA GLU A 262 5.47 46.19 -25.93
C GLU A 262 5.44 44.68 -26.27
N VAL A 263 4.31 44.15 -26.72
CA VAL A 263 4.16 42.73 -27.09
C VAL A 263 5.09 42.38 -28.26
N ARG A 264 5.19 43.26 -29.28
CA ARG A 264 6.14 43.08 -30.39
C ARG A 264 7.59 43.03 -29.89
N ASP A 265 7.96 43.96 -29.05
CA ASP A 265 9.34 44.06 -28.53
C ASP A 265 9.71 42.83 -27.68
N ILE A 266 8.82 42.38 -26.82
CA ILE A 266 9.00 41.13 -26.05
C ILE A 266 9.15 39.92 -27.01
N PHE A 267 8.34 39.82 -28.05
CA PHE A 267 8.45 38.76 -29.05
C PHE A 267 9.79 38.78 -29.76
N LEU A 268 10.24 39.96 -30.20
CA LEU A 268 11.54 40.14 -30.85
C LEU A 268 12.73 39.82 -29.93
N VAL A 269 12.64 40.17 -28.65
CA VAL A 269 13.62 39.71 -27.63
C VAL A 269 13.70 38.20 -27.59
N GLY A 270 12.55 37.51 -27.59
CA GLY A 270 12.51 36.05 -27.69
C GLY A 270 13.20 35.49 -28.93
N CYS A 271 12.92 36.10 -30.13
CA CYS A 271 13.54 35.68 -31.38
C CYS A 271 15.07 35.90 -31.39
N TYR A 272 15.52 37.08 -30.98
CA TYR A 272 16.95 37.43 -31.01
C TYR A 272 17.78 36.72 -29.92
N THR A 273 17.17 36.35 -28.80
CA THR A 273 17.85 35.63 -27.73
C THR A 273 17.74 34.11 -27.83
N CYS A 274 16.83 33.59 -28.66
CA CYS A 274 16.54 32.17 -28.79
C CYS A 274 16.20 31.48 -27.45
N GLN A 275 15.66 32.24 -26.50
CA GLN A 275 15.26 31.70 -25.20
C GLN A 275 13.80 31.24 -25.24
N ARG A 276 13.44 30.37 -24.25
CA ARG A 276 12.03 29.94 -24.10
C ARG A 276 11.20 31.12 -23.59
N VAL A 277 9.90 31.13 -23.94
CA VAL A 277 8.93 32.14 -23.48
C VAL A 277 9.01 32.36 -21.96
N SER A 278 9.15 31.28 -21.19
CA SER A 278 9.29 31.33 -19.75
C SER A 278 10.55 32.03 -19.26
N ASP A 279 11.60 32.04 -20.09
CA ASP A 279 12.90 32.54 -19.72
C ASP A 279 13.08 34.01 -20.16
N TYR A 280 12.68 34.34 -21.42
CA TYR A 280 12.81 35.72 -21.90
C TYR A 280 11.77 36.68 -21.28
N ASN A 281 10.60 36.20 -20.84
CA ASN A 281 9.62 37.04 -20.12
C ASN A 281 10.09 37.46 -18.71
N ASP A 282 11.11 36.82 -18.19
CA ASP A 282 11.69 37.17 -16.88
C ASP A 282 12.97 38.05 -17.02
N ILE A 283 13.32 38.52 -18.24
CA ILE A 283 14.44 39.43 -18.43
C ILE A 283 14.06 40.78 -17.82
N ASP A 284 14.83 41.20 -16.83
CA ASP A 284 14.69 42.47 -16.16
C ASP A 284 16.07 43.24 -16.18
N LYS A 285 16.13 44.40 -15.52
CA LYS A 285 17.34 45.23 -15.50
C LYS A 285 18.55 44.54 -14.86
N ASP A 286 18.33 43.61 -13.94
CA ASP A 286 19.39 42.90 -13.24
C ASP A 286 20.04 41.80 -14.13
N CYS A 287 19.37 41.44 -15.22
CA CYS A 287 19.90 40.51 -16.21
C CYS A 287 21.01 41.11 -17.09
N PHE A 288 21.12 42.42 -17.16
CA PHE A 288 22.10 43.10 -18.03
C PHE A 288 23.44 43.25 -17.35
N THR A 289 24.50 42.79 -17.99
CA THR A 289 25.87 42.86 -17.48
C THR A 289 26.85 43.01 -18.65
N THR A 290 28.12 43.21 -18.33
CA THR A 290 29.18 43.38 -19.33
C THR A 290 30.26 42.33 -19.07
N THR A 291 30.78 41.73 -20.13
CA THR A 291 31.92 40.82 -20.03
C THR A 291 33.21 41.61 -19.71
N ALA A 292 34.25 40.89 -19.28
CA ALA A 292 35.57 41.48 -19.04
C ALA A 292 36.17 42.23 -20.26
N LYS A 293 35.67 41.93 -21.49
CA LYS A 293 36.06 42.57 -22.75
C LYS A 293 35.15 43.75 -23.15
N GLY A 294 34.24 44.16 -22.27
CA GLY A 294 33.30 45.25 -22.55
C GLY A 294 32.07 44.88 -23.41
N THR A 295 31.84 43.63 -23.71
CA THR A 295 30.66 43.19 -24.49
C THR A 295 29.43 43.15 -23.60
N PRO A 296 28.31 43.84 -23.97
CA PRO A 296 27.07 43.76 -23.21
C PRO A 296 26.43 42.37 -23.39
N VAL A 297 25.93 41.79 -22.32
CA VAL A 297 25.32 40.46 -22.31
C VAL A 297 24.08 40.44 -21.42
N ILE A 298 23.08 39.62 -21.81
CA ILE A 298 21.98 39.24 -20.95
C ILE A 298 22.39 37.97 -20.23
N ARG A 299 22.37 37.99 -18.89
CA ARG A 299 22.67 36.86 -18.02
C ARG A 299 21.39 36.41 -17.37
N LEU A 300 20.98 35.13 -17.58
CA LEU A 300 19.81 34.60 -16.98
C LEU A 300 19.99 33.13 -16.58
N ILE A 301 19.19 32.67 -15.65
CA ILE A 301 19.08 31.24 -15.25
C ILE A 301 17.83 30.65 -15.83
N GLN A 302 17.98 29.68 -16.74
CA GLN A 302 16.86 29.04 -17.40
C GLN A 302 15.98 28.30 -16.41
N LYS A 303 14.67 28.56 -16.38
CA LYS A 303 13.71 27.94 -15.45
C LYS A 303 13.66 26.42 -15.54
N LYS A 304 13.70 25.88 -16.75
CA LYS A 304 13.55 24.45 -17.00
C LYS A 304 14.80 23.64 -16.67
N THR A 305 15.97 24.13 -17.03
CA THR A 305 17.24 23.40 -16.95
C THR A 305 18.11 23.84 -15.79
N ARG A 306 17.78 24.97 -15.14
CA ARG A 306 18.55 25.59 -14.07
C ARG A 306 19.97 25.99 -14.51
N ASN A 307 20.26 26.02 -15.82
CA ASN A 307 21.54 26.42 -16.35
C ASN A 307 21.62 27.96 -16.47
N GLU A 308 22.73 28.50 -16.10
CA GLU A 308 23.09 29.90 -16.40
C GLU A 308 23.45 30.02 -17.88
N VAL A 309 22.91 31.02 -18.56
CA VAL A 309 23.26 31.40 -19.93
C VAL A 309 23.66 32.87 -19.98
N LYS A 310 24.60 33.19 -20.87
CA LYS A 310 25.06 34.55 -21.17
C LYS A 310 24.89 34.80 -22.65
N ILE A 311 23.99 35.70 -23.01
CA ILE A 311 23.60 36.00 -24.37
C ILE A 311 24.19 37.35 -24.78
N PRO A 312 25.14 37.39 -25.70
CA PRO A 312 25.72 38.66 -26.16
C PRO A 312 24.69 39.49 -26.95
N ILE A 313 24.59 40.77 -26.63
CA ILE A 313 23.70 41.71 -27.32
C ILE A 313 24.44 42.23 -28.54
N MET A 314 24.38 41.43 -29.65
CA MET A 314 25.05 41.74 -30.89
C MET A 314 24.11 42.37 -31.93
N ASN A 315 22.82 42.06 -31.88
CA ASN A 315 21.83 42.59 -32.82
C ASN A 315 21.47 44.04 -32.42
N PRO A 316 21.53 45.04 -33.37
CA PRO A 316 21.21 46.43 -33.07
C PRO A 316 19.77 46.63 -32.59
N ASN A 317 18.81 45.91 -33.14
CA ASN A 317 17.41 46.01 -32.76
C ASN A 317 17.19 45.50 -31.32
N LEU A 318 17.84 44.36 -30.99
CA LEU A 318 17.82 43.83 -29.61
C LEU A 318 18.38 44.85 -28.64
N LYS A 319 19.51 45.50 -29.01
CA LYS A 319 20.14 46.55 -28.20
C LYS A 319 19.18 47.72 -27.97
N ALA A 320 18.58 48.23 -29.04
CA ALA A 320 17.63 49.34 -28.99
C ALA A 320 16.37 49.02 -28.16
N ILE A 321 15.86 47.80 -28.24
CA ILE A 321 14.76 47.37 -27.43
C ILE A 321 15.16 47.29 -25.95
N CYS A 322 16.34 46.71 -25.62
CA CYS A 322 16.83 46.62 -24.26
C CYS A 322 17.13 48.00 -23.62
N GLU A 323 17.54 48.99 -24.41
CA GLU A 323 17.75 50.36 -23.97
C GLU A 323 16.45 51.16 -23.75
N LYS A 324 15.33 50.71 -24.36
CA LYS A 324 14.03 51.37 -24.25
C LYS A 324 13.32 51.05 -22.95
N TYR A 325 13.48 49.86 -22.40
CA TYR A 325 12.80 49.36 -21.21
C TYR A 325 13.79 49.21 -20.04
#